data_9d673e1ddc6ef4cac8a63d5160ae519d
#
_entry.id   9d673e1ddc6ef4cac8a63d5160ae519d
#
_cell.length_a   1.000
_cell.length_b   1.000
_cell.length_c   1.000
_cell.angle_alpha   90.00
_cell.angle_beta   90.00
_cell.angle_gamma   90.00
#
_symmetry.space_group_name_H-M   'P 1'
#
loop_
_entity.id
_entity.type
_entity.pdbx_description
1 polymer ?
#
loop_
_entity_poly.entity_id
_entity_poly.type
_entity_poly.pdbx_seq_one_letter_code
_entity_poly.pdbx_strand_id
1 'polypeptide(L)'
;MSKIDQANKKAVERMMKSRPVWVDIGRARDVIPGIKDNLFLHAGPPITWERMSGPLKGAIMGGLIYEGKAKNAEEAEKLAASGEVEFAPCHHYNSVGPMAGVITPSQMVFIIEDKEWGGYTYSNMNEGYGKVLRYGAFDDEVLKRLRWLDEVYAPVIKEAVHLAGGMDIKSIIAQALHMGDDGHNRNRATTSLFIRTIASFVVETDWGKKTEYDTPRLDLSNVNEYFKGGKATAAAEVLAFMHSNDLTSLNAIMAACKSMALAAHGVENSTLVTTMARNGTDFGIRVSSTGDKWFTAPANVPDGLYFSGFKASDANPDIGDSVITETVGIGGFAMAAAPAIVNFIGGNPADAFDATNEMYEITVAENNNFNIPAMDFRGTPTGIDVRKVVEKNIVPRINTGIAHKEAGIGQVGAGIVKPPMEMFVEALKELAK
;
A
#
# COMPACT_ATOMS: atom_id res chain seq x y z
N MET A 1 -21.57 -6.37 -28.33
CA MET A 1 -20.68 -6.45 -27.12
C MET A 1 -20.74 -7.88 -26.63
N SER A 2 -19.60 -8.55 -26.46
CA SER A 2 -19.56 -9.93 -25.97
C SER A 2 -20.05 -10.03 -24.51
N LYS A 3 -20.37 -11.25 -24.04
CA LYS A 3 -20.72 -11.48 -22.61
C LYS A 3 -19.60 -11.03 -21.68
N ILE A 4 -18.36 -11.28 -22.06
CA ILE A 4 -17.17 -10.85 -21.30
C ILE A 4 -17.05 -9.33 -21.28
N ASP A 5 -17.25 -8.64 -22.40
CA ASP A 5 -17.15 -7.18 -22.44
C ASP A 5 -18.23 -6.51 -21.57
N GLN A 6 -19.43 -7.09 -21.52
CA GLN A 6 -20.48 -6.62 -20.61
C GLN A 6 -20.11 -6.84 -19.14
N ALA A 7 -19.52 -8.00 -18.82
CA ALA A 7 -19.03 -8.30 -17.47
C ALA A 7 -17.89 -7.35 -17.06
N ASN A 8 -16.93 -7.12 -17.95
CA ASN A 8 -15.85 -6.18 -17.71
C ASN A 8 -16.34 -4.74 -17.50
N LYS A 9 -17.30 -4.30 -18.33
CA LYS A 9 -17.94 -3.00 -18.15
C LYS A 9 -18.61 -2.90 -16.78
N LYS A 10 -19.39 -3.93 -16.38
CA LYS A 10 -20.01 -3.97 -15.04
C LYS A 10 -18.98 -3.93 -13.92
N ALA A 11 -17.89 -4.69 -14.03
CA ALA A 11 -16.85 -4.74 -12.99
C ALA A 11 -16.13 -3.40 -12.85
N VAL A 12 -15.72 -2.76 -13.96
CA VAL A 12 -15.03 -1.47 -13.89
C VAL A 12 -15.95 -0.33 -13.43
N GLU A 13 -17.24 -0.36 -13.80
CA GLU A 13 -18.23 0.59 -13.29
C GLU A 13 -18.41 0.47 -11.77
N ARG A 14 -18.44 -0.76 -11.25
CA ARG A 14 -18.47 -0.99 -9.80
C ARG A 14 -17.23 -0.43 -9.11
N MET A 15 -16.04 -0.68 -9.66
CA MET A 15 -14.77 -0.13 -9.18
C MET A 15 -14.83 1.40 -9.10
N MET A 16 -15.27 2.06 -10.18
CA MET A 16 -15.36 3.52 -10.26
C MET A 16 -16.44 4.14 -9.36
N LYS A 17 -17.54 3.40 -9.07
CA LYS A 17 -18.61 3.86 -8.17
C LYS A 17 -18.29 3.68 -6.69
N SER A 18 -17.35 2.81 -6.33
CA SER A 18 -16.92 2.62 -4.95
C SER A 18 -16.61 3.96 -4.26
N ARG A 19 -17.02 4.08 -3.00
CA ARG A 19 -16.86 5.28 -2.18
C ARG A 19 -16.10 4.97 -0.89
N PRO A 20 -14.78 4.79 -0.96
CA PRO A 20 -13.94 4.48 0.19
C PRO A 20 -13.81 5.69 1.11
N VAL A 21 -14.34 5.58 2.31
CA VAL A 21 -14.27 6.59 3.37
C VAL A 21 -13.47 6.02 4.54
N TRP A 22 -12.44 6.71 4.97
CA TRP A 22 -11.75 6.36 6.21
C TRP A 22 -12.61 6.75 7.39
N VAL A 23 -13.01 5.76 8.19
CA VAL A 23 -14.02 5.93 9.25
C VAL A 23 -13.48 5.71 10.65
N ASP A 24 -12.39 4.93 10.80
CA ASP A 24 -11.90 4.57 12.13
C ASP A 24 -10.45 4.05 12.07
N ILE A 25 -9.86 3.85 13.25
CA ILE A 25 -8.66 3.07 13.51
C ILE A 25 -8.97 2.06 14.60
N GLY A 26 -8.53 0.83 14.43
CA GLY A 26 -8.75 -0.24 15.41
C GLY A 26 -7.61 -1.24 15.45
N ARG A 27 -7.55 -2.03 16.51
CA ARG A 27 -6.55 -3.08 16.65
C ARG A 27 -6.86 -4.23 15.69
N ALA A 28 -5.88 -4.72 14.96
CA ALA A 28 -6.09 -5.72 13.90
C ALA A 28 -6.93 -6.92 14.36
N ARG A 29 -6.61 -7.51 15.52
CA ARG A 29 -7.36 -8.66 16.07
C ARG A 29 -8.82 -8.37 16.38
N ASP A 30 -9.16 -7.11 16.66
CA ASP A 30 -10.51 -6.70 17.08
C ASP A 30 -11.39 -6.33 15.87
N VAL A 31 -10.77 -5.89 14.77
CA VAL A 31 -11.48 -5.27 13.64
C VAL A 31 -11.38 -6.06 12.32
N ILE A 32 -10.32 -6.85 12.12
CA ILE A 32 -10.16 -7.66 10.92
C ILE A 32 -10.76 -9.04 11.18
N PRO A 33 -11.84 -9.43 10.48
CA PRO A 33 -12.47 -10.74 10.70
C PRO A 33 -11.51 -11.90 10.45
N GLY A 34 -11.44 -12.83 11.38
CA GLY A 34 -10.62 -14.04 11.24
C GLY A 34 -9.17 -13.93 11.68
N ILE A 35 -8.71 -12.76 12.12
CA ILE A 35 -7.37 -12.62 12.73
C ILE A 35 -7.33 -13.40 14.05
N LYS A 36 -6.27 -14.20 14.21
CA LYS A 36 -5.94 -14.94 15.42
C LYS A 36 -4.62 -14.44 16.02
N ASP A 37 -4.37 -14.74 17.30
CA ASP A 37 -3.15 -14.29 17.99
C ASP A 37 -1.84 -14.84 17.39
N ASN A 38 -1.89 -15.95 16.65
CA ASN A 38 -0.74 -16.54 15.97
C ASN A 38 -0.71 -16.29 14.46
N LEU A 39 -1.63 -15.48 13.92
CA LEU A 39 -1.69 -15.18 12.50
C LEU A 39 -1.05 -13.83 12.20
N PHE A 40 -0.05 -13.85 11.32
CA PHE A 40 0.64 -12.68 10.80
C PHE A 40 0.31 -12.52 9.31
N LEU A 41 -0.22 -11.37 8.95
CA LEU A 41 -0.47 -11.06 7.54
C LEU A 41 0.82 -10.54 6.90
N HIS A 42 0.94 -10.71 5.57
CA HIS A 42 2.06 -10.23 4.78
C HIS A 42 1.61 -9.74 3.40
N ALA A 43 2.43 -8.90 2.76
CA ALA A 43 2.19 -8.49 1.38
C ALA A 43 2.40 -9.65 0.39
N GLY A 44 1.73 -9.55 -0.76
CA GLY A 44 1.90 -10.46 -1.88
C GLY A 44 1.06 -11.73 -1.81
N PRO A 45 1.28 -12.65 -2.78
CA PRO A 45 0.61 -13.95 -2.81
C PRO A 45 1.10 -14.86 -1.69
N PRO A 46 0.40 -16.01 -1.43
CA PRO A 46 0.81 -16.98 -0.41
C PRO A 46 2.26 -17.43 -0.56
N ILE A 47 2.99 -17.51 0.54
CA ILE A 47 4.39 -17.91 0.58
C ILE A 47 4.70 -18.64 1.89
N THR A 48 5.60 -19.63 1.85
CA THR A 48 6.09 -20.29 3.07
C THR A 48 7.32 -19.58 3.63
N TRP A 49 7.57 -19.75 4.93
CA TRP A 49 8.72 -19.14 5.62
C TRP A 49 10.04 -19.30 4.89
N GLU A 50 10.31 -20.50 4.39
CA GLU A 50 11.59 -20.84 3.74
C GLU A 50 11.84 -20.00 2.49
N ARG A 51 10.77 -19.67 1.76
CA ARG A 51 10.82 -18.92 0.50
C ARG A 51 10.77 -17.40 0.68
N MET A 52 10.45 -16.92 1.89
CA MET A 52 10.37 -15.47 2.15
C MET A 52 11.70 -14.77 1.88
N SER A 53 11.64 -13.58 1.26
CA SER A 53 12.80 -12.70 1.06
C SER A 53 13.34 -12.14 2.38
N GLY A 54 14.56 -11.60 2.37
CA GLY A 54 15.18 -11.00 3.55
C GLY A 54 14.30 -9.94 4.25
N PRO A 55 13.81 -8.92 3.54
CA PRO A 55 12.91 -7.92 4.13
C PRO A 55 11.65 -8.52 4.75
N LEU A 56 11.04 -9.52 4.11
CA LEU A 56 9.83 -10.16 4.63
C LEU A 56 10.13 -10.99 5.88
N LYS A 57 11.19 -11.78 5.88
CA LYS A 57 11.63 -12.54 7.07
C LYS A 57 11.92 -11.61 8.24
N GLY A 58 12.67 -10.53 7.99
CA GLY A 58 12.97 -9.54 9.03
C GLY A 58 11.72 -8.89 9.59
N ALA A 59 10.74 -8.56 8.73
CA ALA A 59 9.48 -7.97 9.19
C ALA A 59 8.62 -8.94 10.02
N ILE A 60 8.57 -10.23 9.67
CA ILE A 60 7.92 -11.26 10.49
C ILE A 60 8.62 -11.42 11.83
N MET A 61 9.96 -11.52 11.85
CA MET A 61 10.73 -11.63 13.10
C MET A 61 10.50 -10.41 14.00
N GLY A 62 10.57 -9.21 13.43
CA GLY A 62 10.27 -7.97 14.15
C GLY A 62 8.84 -7.92 14.69
N GLY A 63 7.87 -8.39 13.92
CA GLY A 63 6.49 -8.56 14.36
C GLY A 63 6.34 -9.52 15.54
N LEU A 64 7.04 -10.65 15.53
CA LEU A 64 7.04 -11.61 16.65
C LEU A 64 7.65 -11.01 17.93
N ILE A 65 8.72 -10.22 17.80
CA ILE A 65 9.32 -9.50 18.92
C ILE A 65 8.36 -8.40 19.43
N TYR A 66 7.75 -7.66 18.52
CA TYR A 66 6.75 -6.63 18.86
C TYR A 66 5.56 -7.19 19.64
N GLU A 67 5.07 -8.38 19.26
CA GLU A 67 3.99 -9.10 19.96
C GLU A 67 4.44 -9.76 21.28
N GLY A 68 5.74 -9.67 21.63
CA GLY A 68 6.30 -10.32 22.80
C GLY A 68 6.37 -11.86 22.72
N LYS A 69 6.24 -12.42 21.50
CA LYS A 69 6.32 -13.88 21.27
C LYS A 69 7.74 -14.39 21.17
N ALA A 70 8.70 -13.51 20.92
CA ALA A 70 10.12 -13.78 20.89
C ALA A 70 10.89 -12.61 21.56
N LYS A 71 12.03 -12.90 22.18
CA LYS A 71 12.86 -11.89 22.86
C LYS A 71 13.96 -11.32 21.97
N ASN A 72 14.35 -12.04 20.95
CA ASN A 72 15.46 -11.71 20.06
C ASN A 72 15.27 -12.37 18.69
N ALA A 73 16.16 -12.05 17.74
CA ALA A 73 16.12 -12.56 16.38
C ALA A 73 16.18 -14.09 16.30
N GLU A 74 17.00 -14.72 17.12
CA GLU A 74 17.17 -16.18 17.09
C GLU A 74 15.87 -16.90 17.53
N GLU A 75 15.24 -16.44 18.60
CA GLU A 75 13.96 -16.98 19.07
C GLU A 75 12.86 -16.73 18.03
N ALA A 76 12.83 -15.53 17.43
CA ALA A 76 11.85 -15.17 16.40
C ALA A 76 11.97 -16.04 15.15
N GLU A 77 13.20 -16.27 14.68
CA GLU A 77 13.44 -17.15 13.53
C GLU A 77 13.01 -18.58 13.79
N LYS A 78 13.38 -19.15 14.96
CA LYS A 78 12.96 -20.50 15.37
C LYS A 78 11.44 -20.62 15.44
N LEU A 79 10.77 -19.64 16.02
CA LEU A 79 9.32 -19.63 16.14
C LEU A 79 8.65 -19.50 14.77
N ALA A 80 9.14 -18.63 13.89
CA ALA A 80 8.61 -18.48 12.53
C ALA A 80 8.77 -19.77 11.70
N ALA A 81 9.87 -20.51 11.90
CA ALA A 81 10.14 -21.78 11.20
C ALA A 81 9.42 -22.99 11.83
N SER A 82 8.88 -22.89 13.04
CA SER A 82 8.31 -24.03 13.78
C SER A 82 6.97 -24.54 13.25
N GLY A 83 6.24 -23.68 12.49
CA GLY A 83 4.85 -23.94 12.09
C GLY A 83 3.80 -23.56 13.15
N GLU A 84 4.20 -23.01 14.30
CA GLU A 84 3.28 -22.51 15.33
C GLU A 84 2.68 -21.15 14.95
N VAL A 85 3.31 -20.44 14.04
CA VAL A 85 2.87 -19.15 13.49
C VAL A 85 2.27 -19.37 12.11
N GLU A 86 1.07 -18.84 11.90
CA GLU A 86 0.37 -18.86 10.63
C GLU A 86 0.74 -17.58 9.83
N PHE A 87 0.96 -17.74 8.52
CA PHE A 87 1.19 -16.61 7.60
C PHE A 87 0.11 -16.59 6.53
N ALA A 88 -0.40 -15.41 6.22
CA ALA A 88 -1.39 -15.26 5.17
C ALA A 88 -1.24 -13.93 4.40
N PRO A 89 -1.59 -13.90 3.10
CA PRO A 89 -1.69 -12.66 2.35
C PRO A 89 -2.64 -11.64 3.00
N CYS A 90 -2.24 -10.39 3.10
CA CYS A 90 -3.12 -9.29 3.49
C CYS A 90 -4.42 -9.31 2.69
N HIS A 91 -4.32 -9.60 1.38
CA HIS A 91 -5.46 -9.63 0.47
C HIS A 91 -6.54 -10.66 0.83
N HIS A 92 -6.23 -11.72 1.56
CA HIS A 92 -7.21 -12.71 2.03
C HIS A 92 -8.08 -12.16 3.19
N TYR A 93 -7.61 -11.11 3.86
CA TYR A 93 -8.27 -10.47 5.00
C TYR A 93 -8.72 -9.04 4.67
N ASN A 94 -8.99 -8.74 3.40
CA ASN A 94 -9.35 -7.41 2.90
C ASN A 94 -8.35 -6.32 3.32
N SER A 95 -7.12 -6.71 3.55
CA SER A 95 -6.04 -5.84 4.02
C SER A 95 -4.99 -5.65 2.93
N VAL A 96 -4.16 -4.63 3.08
CA VAL A 96 -3.00 -4.34 2.24
C VAL A 96 -1.90 -3.71 3.08
N GLY A 97 -0.64 -3.93 2.70
CA GLY A 97 0.49 -3.29 3.35
C GLY A 97 1.66 -3.02 2.38
N PRO A 98 2.33 -1.87 2.46
CA PRO A 98 3.48 -1.55 1.61
C PRO A 98 4.70 -2.37 2.00
N MET A 99 5.56 -2.68 1.05
CA MET A 99 6.79 -3.48 1.22
C MET A 99 6.48 -4.85 1.84
N ALA A 100 7.09 -5.26 2.94
CA ALA A 100 6.77 -6.52 3.60
C ALA A 100 5.30 -6.64 4.02
N GLY A 101 4.64 -5.50 4.27
CA GLY A 101 3.21 -5.40 4.53
C GLY A 101 2.74 -6.17 5.77
N VAL A 102 3.65 -6.46 6.72
CA VAL A 102 3.32 -7.26 7.89
C VAL A 102 2.32 -6.53 8.78
N ILE A 103 1.21 -7.20 9.06
CA ILE A 103 0.21 -6.79 10.04
C ILE A 103 0.17 -7.86 11.14
N THR A 104 0.49 -7.44 12.36
CA THR A 104 0.42 -8.32 13.54
C THR A 104 -0.93 -8.17 14.25
N PRO A 105 -1.34 -9.13 15.09
CA PRO A 105 -2.63 -9.07 15.76
C PRO A 105 -2.85 -7.83 16.63
N SER A 106 -1.81 -7.29 17.26
CA SER A 106 -1.96 -6.14 18.18
C SER A 106 -1.74 -4.78 17.52
N GLN A 107 -1.18 -4.71 16.30
CA GLN A 107 -1.02 -3.44 15.60
C GLN A 107 -2.35 -2.77 15.30
N MET A 108 -2.33 -1.44 15.34
CA MET A 108 -3.47 -0.62 14.93
C MET A 108 -3.51 -0.49 13.40
N VAL A 109 -4.70 -0.54 12.83
CA VAL A 109 -4.93 -0.45 11.38
C VAL A 109 -5.98 0.61 11.04
N PHE A 110 -5.81 1.25 9.89
CA PHE A 110 -6.83 2.09 9.27
C PHE A 110 -8.02 1.23 8.86
N ILE A 111 -9.24 1.76 9.02
CA ILE A 111 -10.49 1.12 8.64
C ILE A 111 -11.18 1.99 7.60
N ILE A 112 -11.22 1.50 6.38
CA ILE A 112 -11.88 2.16 5.24
C ILE A 112 -13.20 1.43 4.98
N GLU A 113 -14.30 2.17 4.98
CA GLU A 113 -15.64 1.66 4.64
C GLU A 113 -16.00 2.04 3.20
N ASP A 114 -16.51 1.11 2.42
CA ASP A 114 -17.13 1.43 1.15
C ASP A 114 -18.58 1.86 1.38
N LYS A 115 -18.86 3.15 1.23
CA LYS A 115 -20.19 3.73 1.43
C LYS A 115 -21.18 3.42 0.28
N GLU A 116 -20.70 2.88 -0.84
CA GLU A 116 -21.53 2.49 -1.98
C GLU A 116 -21.89 0.99 -1.94
N TRP A 117 -20.88 0.14 -1.68
CA TRP A 117 -21.06 -1.32 -1.77
C TRP A 117 -21.06 -2.01 -0.43
N GLY A 118 -20.72 -1.30 0.64
CA GLY A 118 -20.52 -1.86 1.97
C GLY A 118 -19.19 -2.60 2.12
N GLY A 119 -18.91 -3.06 3.35
CA GLY A 119 -17.69 -3.76 3.70
C GLY A 119 -16.54 -2.84 4.10
N TYR A 120 -15.48 -3.47 4.62
CA TYR A 120 -14.33 -2.77 5.17
C TYR A 120 -13.04 -3.29 4.57
N THR A 121 -12.07 -2.38 4.44
CA THR A 121 -10.68 -2.70 4.07
C THR A 121 -9.72 -2.04 5.04
N TYR A 122 -8.52 -2.63 5.16
CA TYR A 122 -7.60 -2.30 6.24
C TYR A 122 -6.18 -2.11 5.71
N SER A 123 -5.40 -1.29 6.40
CA SER A 123 -3.94 -1.21 6.23
C SER A 123 -3.29 -0.80 7.54
N ASN A 124 -2.07 -1.27 7.79
CA ASN A 124 -1.25 -0.77 8.88
C ASN A 124 -0.89 0.72 8.69
N MET A 125 -0.29 1.33 9.71
CA MET A 125 0.18 2.71 9.62
C MET A 125 1.56 2.79 8.99
N ASN A 126 1.84 3.89 8.28
CA ASN A 126 3.14 4.10 7.65
C ASN A 126 4.16 4.62 8.66
N GLU A 127 5.25 3.89 8.83
CA GLU A 127 6.28 4.16 9.84
C GLU A 127 7.25 5.30 9.45
N GLY A 128 7.12 5.85 8.24
CA GLY A 128 8.04 6.85 7.70
C GLY A 128 9.22 6.25 6.94
N TYR A 129 10.26 7.05 6.79
CA TYR A 129 11.48 6.70 6.05
C TYR A 129 12.55 6.05 6.94
N GLY A 130 13.57 5.48 6.31
CA GLY A 130 14.75 4.90 6.95
C GLY A 130 14.57 3.45 7.38
N LYS A 131 15.14 3.10 8.53
CA LYS A 131 14.97 1.79 9.14
C LYS A 131 13.57 1.65 9.73
N VAL A 132 12.78 0.74 9.19
CA VAL A 132 11.38 0.50 9.58
C VAL A 132 11.04 -0.98 9.41
N LEU A 133 9.99 -1.43 10.11
CA LEU A 133 9.58 -2.84 10.10
C LEU A 133 9.25 -3.34 8.68
N ARG A 134 8.58 -2.53 7.85
CA ARG A 134 8.21 -2.92 6.48
C ARG A 134 9.40 -3.21 5.56
N TYR A 135 10.63 -2.82 5.95
CA TYR A 135 11.88 -3.22 5.30
C TYR A 135 12.65 -4.27 6.10
N GLY A 136 12.03 -4.86 7.12
CA GLY A 136 12.60 -5.92 7.93
C GLY A 136 13.54 -5.44 9.06
N ALA A 137 13.50 -4.15 9.44
CA ALA A 137 14.21 -3.66 10.61
C ALA A 137 13.37 -3.85 11.89
N PHE A 138 14.03 -4.17 13.02
CA PHE A 138 13.35 -4.38 14.30
C PHE A 138 14.23 -4.08 15.52
N ASP A 139 15.16 -3.12 15.39
CA ASP A 139 15.90 -2.62 16.53
C ASP A 139 14.98 -1.82 17.51
N ASP A 140 15.54 -1.42 18.66
CA ASP A 140 14.78 -0.75 19.71
C ASP A 140 14.07 0.53 19.22
N GLU A 141 14.68 1.27 18.28
CA GLU A 141 14.09 2.47 17.72
C GLU A 141 12.88 2.17 16.83
N VAL A 142 12.95 1.10 16.04
CA VAL A 142 11.83 0.62 15.22
C VAL A 142 10.68 0.18 16.11
N LEU A 143 10.96 -0.64 17.14
CA LEU A 143 9.95 -1.12 18.07
C LEU A 143 9.33 0.03 18.88
N LYS A 144 10.14 1.02 19.30
CA LYS A 144 9.66 2.24 19.95
C LYS A 144 8.71 3.03 19.04
N ARG A 145 9.06 3.17 17.75
CA ARG A 145 8.20 3.85 16.76
C ARG A 145 6.88 3.14 16.56
N LEU A 146 6.88 1.82 16.45
CA LEU A 146 5.64 1.03 16.33
C LEU A 146 4.73 1.23 17.55
N ARG A 147 5.29 1.19 18.77
CA ARG A 147 4.51 1.47 20.00
C ARG A 147 3.94 2.87 20.00
N TRP A 148 4.74 3.87 19.60
CA TRP A 148 4.26 5.25 19.52
C TRP A 148 3.13 5.42 18.49
N LEU A 149 3.23 4.73 17.33
CA LEU A 149 2.15 4.71 16.34
C LEU A 149 0.86 4.11 16.92
N ASP A 150 0.95 3.03 17.66
CA ASP A 150 -0.23 2.35 18.22
C ASP A 150 -0.80 3.06 19.46
N GLU A 151 0.04 3.67 20.31
CA GLU A 151 -0.36 4.18 21.62
C GLU A 151 -0.54 5.71 21.67
N VAL A 152 0.00 6.45 20.70
CA VAL A 152 -0.09 7.91 20.62
C VAL A 152 -0.74 8.37 19.32
N TYR A 153 -0.14 8.00 18.17
CA TYR A 153 -0.66 8.41 16.87
C TYR A 153 -2.09 7.90 16.64
N ALA A 154 -2.31 6.60 16.82
CA ALA A 154 -3.61 5.99 16.54
C ALA A 154 -4.75 6.56 17.40
N PRO A 155 -4.64 6.73 18.73
CA PRO A 155 -5.70 7.35 19.52
C PRO A 155 -6.01 8.79 19.09
N VAL A 156 -5.00 9.63 18.85
CA VAL A 156 -5.20 11.01 18.38
C VAL A 156 -5.93 11.05 17.05
N ILE A 157 -5.47 10.27 16.09
CA ILE A 157 -6.03 10.27 14.74
C ILE A 157 -7.41 9.60 14.71
N LYS A 158 -7.65 8.58 15.52
CA LYS A 158 -8.98 7.96 15.68
C LYS A 158 -10.02 8.97 16.12
N GLU A 159 -9.75 9.71 17.21
CA GLU A 159 -10.65 10.77 17.67
C GLU A 159 -10.85 11.85 16.59
N ALA A 160 -9.78 12.26 15.90
CA ALA A 160 -9.85 13.28 14.86
C ALA A 160 -10.71 12.83 13.66
N VAL A 161 -10.61 11.57 13.22
CA VAL A 161 -11.45 11.02 12.16
C VAL A 161 -12.91 10.96 12.57
N HIS A 162 -13.20 10.60 13.81
CA HIS A 162 -14.57 10.59 14.34
C HIS A 162 -15.14 12.00 14.41
N LEU A 163 -14.37 13.00 14.89
CA LEU A 163 -14.78 14.41 14.90
C LEU A 163 -15.04 14.94 13.47
N ALA A 164 -14.23 14.51 12.50
CA ALA A 164 -14.42 14.90 11.09
C ALA A 164 -15.62 14.21 10.41
N GLY A 165 -16.21 13.18 11.03
CA GLY A 165 -17.28 12.36 10.42
C GLY A 165 -16.78 11.45 9.29
N GLY A 166 -15.48 11.11 9.28
CA GLY A 166 -14.80 10.33 8.25
C GLY A 166 -14.07 11.19 7.23
N MET A 167 -13.27 10.54 6.37
CA MET A 167 -12.50 11.21 5.32
C MET A 167 -12.67 10.49 3.98
N ASP A 168 -13.16 11.20 2.96
CA ASP A 168 -13.26 10.68 1.59
C ASP A 168 -11.87 10.61 0.92
N ILE A 169 -11.28 9.42 0.94
CA ILE A 169 -9.93 9.21 0.40
C ILE A 169 -9.90 9.33 -1.12
N LYS A 170 -10.98 8.95 -1.80
CA LYS A 170 -11.06 9.04 -3.26
C LYS A 170 -11.00 10.48 -3.75
N SER A 171 -11.68 11.40 -3.05
CA SER A 171 -11.61 12.83 -3.35
C SER A 171 -10.20 13.40 -3.12
N ILE A 172 -9.48 12.94 -2.10
CA ILE A 172 -8.08 13.33 -1.86
C ILE A 172 -7.18 12.88 -3.01
N ILE A 173 -7.31 11.61 -3.46
CA ILE A 173 -6.56 11.09 -4.60
C ILE A 173 -6.83 11.93 -5.85
N ALA A 174 -8.11 12.18 -6.17
CA ALA A 174 -8.49 12.96 -7.35
C ALA A 174 -7.85 14.35 -7.36
N GLN A 175 -7.86 15.06 -6.23
CA GLN A 175 -7.23 16.38 -6.11
C GLN A 175 -5.69 16.28 -6.20
N ALA A 176 -5.09 15.26 -5.61
CA ALA A 176 -3.63 15.08 -5.64
C ALA A 176 -3.09 14.82 -7.05
N LEU A 177 -3.83 14.10 -7.90
CA LEU A 177 -3.49 13.94 -9.31
C LEU A 177 -3.43 15.29 -10.04
N HIS A 178 -4.30 16.25 -9.69
CA HIS A 178 -4.25 17.61 -10.22
C HIS A 178 -3.07 18.43 -9.66
N MET A 179 -2.43 17.98 -8.59
CA MET A 179 -1.32 18.67 -7.91
C MET A 179 0.04 18.00 -8.18
N GLY A 180 0.11 17.06 -9.12
CA GLY A 180 1.37 16.44 -9.53
C GLY A 180 1.80 15.22 -8.72
N ASP A 181 0.87 14.54 -8.07
CA ASP A 181 1.07 13.21 -7.49
C ASP A 181 0.51 12.12 -8.40
N ASP A 182 0.96 10.88 -8.18
CA ASP A 182 0.45 9.68 -8.85
C ASP A 182 -0.32 8.75 -7.90
N GLY A 183 -0.32 9.04 -6.61
CA GLY A 183 -1.01 8.28 -5.57
C GLY A 183 -0.33 6.97 -5.18
N HIS A 184 0.89 6.70 -5.65
CA HIS A 184 1.67 5.53 -5.26
C HIS A 184 3.08 5.89 -4.78
N ASN A 185 3.97 6.26 -5.69
CA ASN A 185 5.38 6.50 -5.37
C ASN A 185 5.66 7.98 -5.07
N ARG A 186 4.80 8.87 -5.51
CA ARG A 186 4.81 10.28 -5.19
C ARG A 186 3.54 10.63 -4.42
N ASN A 187 3.70 11.03 -3.14
CA ASN A 187 2.59 11.23 -2.20
C ASN A 187 2.65 12.58 -1.46
N ARG A 188 3.41 13.55 -1.94
CA ARG A 188 3.55 14.85 -1.26
C ARG A 188 2.25 15.64 -1.23
N ALA A 189 1.58 15.78 -2.38
CA ALA A 189 0.32 16.49 -2.45
C ALA A 189 -0.77 15.72 -1.73
N THR A 190 -0.81 14.40 -1.87
CA THR A 190 -1.77 13.52 -1.20
C THR A 190 -1.64 13.65 0.32
N THR A 191 -0.43 13.56 0.86
CA THR A 191 -0.16 13.72 2.29
C THR A 191 -0.48 15.14 2.76
N SER A 192 -0.15 16.17 1.96
CA SER A 192 -0.51 17.56 2.31
C SER A 192 -2.02 17.77 2.39
N LEU A 193 -2.78 17.23 1.45
CA LEU A 193 -4.25 17.28 1.47
C LEU A 193 -4.82 16.48 2.65
N PHE A 194 -4.25 15.31 2.93
CA PHE A 194 -4.62 14.46 4.06
C PHE A 194 -4.45 15.21 5.39
N ILE A 195 -3.27 15.80 5.62
CA ILE A 195 -3.00 16.61 6.81
C ILE A 195 -3.93 17.81 6.87
N ARG A 196 -4.07 18.58 5.77
CA ARG A 196 -4.95 19.74 5.70
C ARG A 196 -6.39 19.41 6.09
N THR A 197 -6.88 18.24 5.68
CA THR A 197 -8.26 17.82 5.96
C THR A 197 -8.48 17.52 7.44
N ILE A 198 -7.46 16.94 8.13
CA ILE A 198 -7.64 16.43 9.48
C ILE A 198 -7.03 17.32 10.59
N ALA A 199 -6.10 18.23 10.25
CA ALA A 199 -5.30 18.96 11.24
C ALA A 199 -6.13 19.74 12.27
N SER A 200 -7.22 20.41 11.86
CA SER A 200 -8.10 21.15 12.77
C SER A 200 -8.79 20.21 13.79
N PHE A 201 -9.12 19.00 13.38
CA PHE A 201 -9.72 18.01 14.27
C PHE A 201 -8.67 17.40 15.20
N VAL A 202 -7.44 17.18 14.72
CA VAL A 202 -6.33 16.66 15.54
C VAL A 202 -6.07 17.53 16.77
N VAL A 203 -6.09 18.85 16.62
CA VAL A 203 -5.85 19.78 17.75
C VAL A 203 -7.02 19.85 18.73
N GLU A 204 -8.22 19.42 18.32
CA GLU A 204 -9.43 19.41 19.17
C GLU A 204 -9.59 18.10 19.95
N THR A 205 -8.86 17.04 19.60
CA THR A 205 -8.96 15.75 20.30
C THR A 205 -8.53 15.85 21.75
N ASP A 206 -9.19 15.13 22.64
CA ASP A 206 -8.81 15.08 24.06
C ASP A 206 -7.46 14.39 24.24
N TRP A 207 -7.19 13.36 23.43
CA TRP A 207 -5.89 12.70 23.40
C TRP A 207 -4.78 13.64 22.89
N GLY A 208 -5.07 14.41 21.86
CA GLY A 208 -4.12 15.36 21.27
C GLY A 208 -3.69 16.48 22.20
N LYS A 209 -4.53 16.88 23.15
CA LYS A 209 -4.23 17.92 24.17
C LYS A 209 -3.27 17.44 25.25
N LYS A 210 -3.00 16.13 25.39
CA LYS A 210 -2.08 15.60 26.40
C LYS A 210 -0.66 16.06 26.15
N THR A 211 0.02 16.50 27.22
CA THR A 211 1.44 16.84 27.24
C THR A 211 2.29 15.76 27.92
N GLU A 212 1.66 14.81 28.60
CA GLU A 212 2.29 13.70 29.30
C GLU A 212 1.59 12.41 28.96
N TYR A 213 2.36 11.36 28.67
CA TYR A 213 1.91 9.99 28.43
C TYR A 213 3.10 9.02 28.62
N ASP A 214 2.81 7.76 28.94
CA ASP A 214 3.82 6.77 29.34
C ASP A 214 4.68 6.25 28.16
N THR A 215 4.14 6.29 26.94
CA THR A 215 4.85 5.83 25.75
C THR A 215 6.08 6.72 25.46
N PRO A 216 7.26 6.14 25.22
CA PRO A 216 8.44 6.90 24.89
C PRO A 216 8.25 7.78 23.64
N ARG A 217 8.54 9.06 23.74
CA ARG A 217 8.41 10.03 22.65
C ARG A 217 9.38 9.75 21.51
N LEU A 218 8.97 10.05 20.29
CA LEU A 218 9.88 10.06 19.15
C LEU A 218 10.79 11.29 19.19
N ASP A 219 12.01 11.14 18.68
CA ASP A 219 12.84 12.30 18.36
C ASP A 219 12.40 12.89 17.02
N LEU A 220 11.74 14.04 17.10
CA LEU A 220 11.27 14.82 15.95
C LEU A 220 12.06 16.13 15.80
N SER A 221 13.24 16.23 16.39
CA SER A 221 14.12 17.42 16.31
C SER A 221 14.56 17.74 14.87
N ASN A 222 14.55 16.75 13.98
CA ASN A 222 14.75 16.92 12.54
C ASN A 222 13.63 17.73 11.86
N VAL A 223 12.44 17.78 12.44
CA VAL A 223 11.33 18.63 11.99
C VAL A 223 11.52 20.06 12.56
N ASN A 224 11.72 20.16 13.88
CA ASN A 224 11.98 21.41 14.57
C ASN A 224 12.55 21.12 15.96
N GLU A 225 13.56 21.91 16.41
CA GLU A 225 14.17 21.84 17.75
C GLU A 225 13.14 21.98 18.89
N TYR A 226 11.97 22.56 18.65
CA TYR A 226 10.87 22.65 19.60
C TYR A 226 10.45 21.27 20.14
N PHE A 227 10.57 20.20 19.34
CA PHE A 227 10.22 18.83 19.75
C PHE A 227 11.29 18.16 20.62
N LYS A 228 12.44 18.79 20.79
CA LYS A 228 13.48 18.31 21.70
C LYS A 228 13.10 18.66 23.15
N GLY A 229 12.92 17.65 23.98
CA GLY A 229 12.67 17.86 25.42
C GLY A 229 11.22 17.59 25.88
N GLY A 230 10.35 17.08 25.03
CA GLY A 230 9.11 16.41 25.46
C GLY A 230 8.01 17.31 26.03
N LYS A 231 7.98 18.59 25.66
CA LYS A 231 6.95 19.55 26.11
C LYS A 231 5.78 19.73 25.13
N ALA A 232 5.90 19.17 23.91
CA ALA A 232 4.86 19.27 22.90
C ALA A 232 3.63 18.46 23.29
N THR A 233 2.45 18.91 22.84
CA THR A 233 1.23 18.12 22.94
C THR A 233 1.29 16.92 21.99
N ALA A 234 0.55 15.86 22.27
CA ALA A 234 0.45 14.71 21.39
C ALA A 234 -0.03 15.11 19.98
N ALA A 235 -0.96 16.05 19.87
CA ALA A 235 -1.40 16.60 18.59
C ALA A 235 -0.26 17.24 17.80
N ALA A 236 0.59 18.04 18.45
CA ALA A 236 1.71 18.67 17.79
C ALA A 236 2.74 17.63 17.30
N GLU A 237 3.03 16.60 18.10
CA GLU A 237 3.94 15.51 17.70
C GLU A 237 3.38 14.69 16.55
N VAL A 238 2.09 14.37 16.60
CA VAL A 238 1.41 13.63 15.51
C VAL A 238 1.46 14.42 14.20
N LEU A 239 1.14 15.71 14.23
CA LEU A 239 1.22 16.57 13.04
C LEU A 239 2.66 16.73 12.53
N ALA A 240 3.65 16.85 13.43
CA ALA A 240 5.06 16.91 13.05
C ALA A 240 5.52 15.60 12.39
N PHE A 241 5.13 14.45 12.94
CA PHE A 241 5.40 13.15 12.35
C PHE A 241 4.78 13.02 10.95
N MET A 242 3.50 13.38 10.80
CA MET A 242 2.81 13.37 9.51
C MET A 242 3.51 14.28 8.48
N HIS A 243 3.92 15.48 8.91
CA HIS A 243 4.63 16.43 8.06
C HIS A 243 6.01 15.91 7.61
N SER A 244 6.71 15.16 8.45
CA SER A 244 8.03 14.60 8.12
C SER A 244 7.97 13.34 7.26
N ASN A 245 6.79 12.79 7.02
CA ASN A 245 6.58 11.54 6.31
C ASN A 245 5.67 11.73 5.09
N ASP A 246 6.26 11.96 3.92
CA ASP A 246 5.50 12.11 2.66
C ASP A 246 4.62 10.88 2.33
N LEU A 247 4.87 9.72 2.96
CA LEU A 247 4.11 8.49 2.77
C LEU A 247 3.00 8.28 3.82
N THR A 248 2.73 9.25 4.67
CA THR A 248 1.70 9.14 5.73
C THR A 248 0.34 8.71 5.18
N SER A 249 -0.08 9.26 4.02
CA SER A 249 -1.37 8.95 3.39
C SER A 249 -1.38 7.63 2.61
N LEU A 250 -0.21 7.09 2.23
CA LEU A 250 -0.11 5.94 1.31
C LEU A 250 -0.93 4.74 1.76
N ASN A 251 -0.85 4.38 3.04
CA ASN A 251 -1.54 3.19 3.55
C ASN A 251 -3.08 3.35 3.51
N ALA A 252 -3.60 4.53 3.80
CA ALA A 252 -5.03 4.84 3.65
C ALA A 252 -5.47 4.82 2.19
N ILE A 253 -4.62 5.34 1.26
CA ILE A 253 -4.84 5.26 -0.18
C ILE A 253 -4.88 3.80 -0.63
N MET A 254 -3.92 2.98 -0.20
CA MET A 254 -3.88 1.56 -0.54
C MET A 254 -5.15 0.82 -0.08
N ALA A 255 -5.61 1.06 1.15
CA ALA A 255 -6.85 0.46 1.65
C ALA A 255 -8.08 0.95 0.87
N ALA A 256 -8.12 2.22 0.47
CA ALA A 256 -9.17 2.76 -0.41
C ALA A 256 -9.14 2.11 -1.80
N CYS A 257 -7.95 1.93 -2.39
CA CYS A 257 -7.78 1.21 -3.66
C CYS A 257 -8.21 -0.26 -3.54
N LYS A 258 -7.90 -0.91 -2.41
CA LYS A 258 -8.37 -2.27 -2.12
C LYS A 258 -9.90 -2.33 -2.09
N SER A 259 -10.56 -1.36 -1.46
CA SER A 259 -12.03 -1.24 -1.46
C SER A 259 -12.60 -1.13 -2.88
N MET A 260 -12.03 -0.24 -3.70
CA MET A 260 -12.43 -0.08 -5.10
C MET A 260 -12.22 -1.37 -5.92
N ALA A 261 -11.11 -2.05 -5.73
CA ALA A 261 -10.80 -3.30 -6.41
C ALA A 261 -11.73 -4.45 -5.99
N LEU A 262 -12.09 -4.53 -4.70
CA LEU A 262 -13.07 -5.50 -4.18
C LEU A 262 -14.46 -5.29 -4.77
N ALA A 263 -14.87 -4.07 -5.02
CA ALA A 263 -16.15 -3.78 -5.68
C ALA A 263 -16.25 -4.42 -7.09
N ALA A 264 -15.13 -4.59 -7.78
CA ALA A 264 -15.04 -5.23 -9.08
C ALA A 264 -14.79 -6.75 -9.01
N HIS A 265 -14.48 -7.30 -7.83
CA HIS A 265 -14.19 -8.72 -7.65
C HIS A 265 -15.49 -9.54 -7.60
N GLY A 266 -15.43 -10.80 -8.06
CA GLY A 266 -16.58 -11.72 -8.05
C GLY A 266 -17.62 -11.45 -9.16
N VAL A 267 -17.31 -10.63 -10.17
CA VAL A 267 -18.21 -10.45 -11.31
C VAL A 267 -18.01 -11.59 -12.30
N GLU A 268 -19.04 -12.43 -12.43
CA GLU A 268 -19.05 -13.59 -13.31
C GLU A 268 -18.69 -13.22 -14.75
N ASN A 269 -17.83 -14.01 -15.41
CA ASN A 269 -17.28 -13.81 -16.75
C ASN A 269 -16.39 -12.55 -16.93
N SER A 270 -16.07 -11.81 -15.88
CA SER A 270 -15.15 -10.68 -15.98
C SER A 270 -13.70 -11.15 -15.98
N THR A 271 -12.92 -10.63 -16.93
CA THR A 271 -11.49 -10.91 -17.10
C THR A 271 -10.61 -9.80 -16.50
N LEU A 272 -11.21 -8.91 -15.67
CA LEU A 272 -10.46 -7.82 -15.06
C LEU A 272 -9.57 -8.30 -13.91
N VAL A 273 -8.34 -7.81 -13.87
CA VAL A 273 -7.45 -7.95 -12.73
C VAL A 273 -8.00 -7.11 -11.58
N THR A 274 -8.23 -7.75 -10.43
CA THR A 274 -8.72 -7.09 -9.20
C THR A 274 -7.74 -7.13 -8.06
N THR A 275 -6.61 -7.82 -8.24
CA THR A 275 -5.49 -7.81 -7.32
C THR A 275 -4.20 -7.97 -8.09
N MET A 276 -3.22 -7.14 -7.79
CA MET A 276 -1.80 -7.34 -8.05
C MET A 276 -1.08 -7.21 -6.72
N ALA A 277 -0.11 -8.08 -6.43
CA ALA A 277 0.62 -8.06 -5.16
C ALA A 277 1.96 -8.80 -5.26
N ARG A 278 2.94 -8.46 -4.44
CA ARG A 278 4.32 -8.99 -4.47
C ARG A 278 4.83 -9.23 -3.05
N ASN A 279 5.53 -10.35 -2.84
CA ASN A 279 6.10 -10.70 -1.53
C ASN A 279 7.64 -10.67 -1.48
N GLY A 280 8.28 -10.16 -2.53
CA GLY A 280 9.74 -10.13 -2.63
C GLY A 280 10.37 -11.42 -3.18
N THR A 281 9.55 -12.38 -3.55
CA THR A 281 9.93 -13.65 -4.19
C THR A 281 9.01 -13.91 -5.38
N ASP A 282 7.71 -13.86 -5.16
CA ASP A 282 6.68 -14.06 -6.16
C ASP A 282 5.88 -12.77 -6.38
N PHE A 283 5.48 -12.56 -7.63
CA PHE A 283 4.41 -11.65 -8.02
C PHE A 283 3.14 -12.46 -8.23
N GLY A 284 1.99 -11.94 -7.82
CA GLY A 284 0.70 -12.61 -8.00
C GLY A 284 -0.41 -11.67 -8.47
N ILE A 285 -1.34 -12.23 -9.26
CA ILE A 285 -2.57 -11.55 -9.64
C ILE A 285 -3.79 -12.38 -9.26
N ARG A 286 -4.91 -11.70 -9.03
CA ARG A 286 -6.26 -12.32 -8.97
C ARG A 286 -7.16 -11.65 -9.99
N VAL A 287 -8.04 -12.43 -10.59
CA VAL A 287 -8.96 -11.98 -11.63
C VAL A 287 -10.40 -12.03 -11.11
N SER A 288 -11.22 -11.10 -11.54
CA SER A 288 -12.57 -10.88 -11.02
C SER A 288 -13.43 -12.15 -10.95
N SER A 289 -13.46 -12.96 -12.01
CA SER A 289 -14.33 -14.16 -12.09
C SER A 289 -13.68 -15.47 -11.61
N THR A 290 -12.42 -15.43 -11.12
CA THR A 290 -11.70 -16.64 -10.70
C THR A 290 -11.68 -16.87 -9.18
N GLY A 291 -12.51 -16.14 -8.44
CA GLY A 291 -12.58 -16.24 -6.98
C GLY A 291 -11.22 -15.93 -6.31
N ASP A 292 -10.86 -16.75 -5.32
CA ASP A 292 -9.64 -16.52 -4.54
C ASP A 292 -8.35 -17.08 -5.16
N LYS A 293 -8.43 -17.58 -6.39
CA LYS A 293 -7.28 -18.16 -7.09
C LYS A 293 -6.23 -17.12 -7.42
N TRP A 294 -4.98 -17.41 -7.03
CA TRP A 294 -3.81 -16.67 -7.40
C TRP A 294 -3.14 -17.28 -8.64
N PHE A 295 -2.67 -16.41 -9.53
CA PHE A 295 -1.77 -16.74 -10.62
C PHE A 295 -0.44 -16.07 -10.30
N THR A 296 0.63 -16.85 -10.18
CA THR A 296 1.92 -16.37 -9.65
C THR A 296 3.07 -16.70 -10.57
N ALA A 297 4.10 -15.85 -10.53
CA ALA A 297 5.39 -16.08 -11.15
C ALA A 297 6.50 -15.39 -10.32
N PRO A 298 7.79 -15.72 -10.51
CA PRO A 298 8.87 -15.04 -9.82
C PRO A 298 8.83 -13.53 -10.03
N ALA A 299 8.94 -12.75 -8.96
CA ALA A 299 8.93 -11.30 -9.03
C ALA A 299 10.19 -10.76 -9.72
N ASN A 300 10.03 -9.77 -10.60
CA ASN A 300 11.13 -9.07 -11.23
C ASN A 300 11.75 -8.03 -10.27
N VAL A 301 13.04 -7.73 -10.45
CA VAL A 301 13.69 -6.60 -9.80
C VAL A 301 13.28 -5.31 -10.53
N PRO A 302 12.89 -4.23 -9.80
CA PRO A 302 12.59 -2.95 -10.44
C PRO A 302 13.82 -2.36 -11.15
N ASP A 303 13.59 -1.77 -12.32
CA ASP A 303 14.60 -1.02 -13.08
C ASP A 303 14.45 0.47 -12.79
N GLY A 304 15.52 1.13 -12.35
CA GLY A 304 15.45 2.54 -11.96
C GLY A 304 16.74 3.10 -11.37
N LEU A 305 16.58 4.18 -10.59
CA LEU A 305 17.69 4.90 -9.97
C LEU A 305 17.96 4.38 -8.55
N TYR A 306 19.24 4.19 -8.26
CA TYR A 306 19.73 3.79 -6.94
C TYR A 306 20.25 5.00 -6.17
N PHE A 307 20.03 5.02 -4.87
CA PHE A 307 20.62 6.01 -3.98
C PHE A 307 22.14 5.83 -3.91
N SER A 308 22.86 6.91 -3.55
CA SER A 308 24.32 6.88 -3.43
C SER A 308 24.79 5.72 -2.55
N GLY A 309 25.73 4.93 -3.05
CA GLY A 309 26.29 3.76 -2.36
C GLY A 309 25.59 2.43 -2.66
N PHE A 310 24.47 2.42 -3.39
CA PHE A 310 23.75 1.19 -3.77
C PHE A 310 23.77 0.95 -5.29
N LYS A 311 23.52 -0.30 -5.66
CA LYS A 311 23.53 -0.79 -7.05
C LYS A 311 22.51 -1.91 -7.25
N ALA A 312 22.29 -2.30 -8.50
CA ALA A 312 21.29 -3.31 -8.86
C ALA A 312 21.45 -4.68 -8.12
N SER A 313 22.69 -5.08 -7.79
CA SER A 313 22.94 -6.32 -7.05
C SER A 313 22.49 -6.26 -5.57
N ASP A 314 22.15 -5.09 -5.06
CA ASP A 314 21.67 -4.89 -3.70
C ASP A 314 20.14 -4.92 -3.61
N ALA A 315 19.48 -4.85 -4.76
CA ALA A 315 18.02 -4.84 -4.84
C ALA A 315 17.40 -6.21 -4.50
N ASN A 316 16.28 -6.15 -3.79
CA ASN A 316 15.35 -7.26 -3.65
C ASN A 316 14.43 -7.31 -4.88
N PRO A 317 13.95 -8.49 -5.33
CA PRO A 317 12.80 -8.57 -6.21
C PRO A 317 11.62 -7.79 -5.63
N ASP A 318 10.73 -7.29 -6.49
CA ASP A 318 9.69 -6.36 -6.08
C ASP A 318 8.80 -6.92 -4.94
N ILE A 319 8.44 -6.04 -3.99
CA ILE A 319 7.75 -6.42 -2.76
C ILE A 319 6.71 -5.35 -2.37
N GLY A 320 5.53 -5.79 -1.93
CA GLY A 320 4.48 -4.92 -1.37
C GLY A 320 3.12 -5.08 -2.04
N ASP A 321 2.07 -4.67 -1.34
CA ASP A 321 0.71 -4.59 -1.87
C ASP A 321 0.40 -3.22 -2.50
N SER A 322 1.35 -2.29 -2.47
CA SER A 322 1.13 -0.92 -2.97
C SER A 322 0.71 -0.85 -4.45
N VAL A 323 1.02 -1.89 -5.24
CA VAL A 323 0.54 -2.04 -6.62
C VAL A 323 -1.00 -2.15 -6.73
N ILE A 324 -1.72 -2.22 -5.64
CA ILE A 324 -3.17 -2.08 -5.64
C ILE A 324 -3.60 -0.70 -6.20
N THR A 325 -2.73 0.30 -6.14
CA THR A 325 -2.94 1.61 -6.75
C THR A 325 -3.01 1.51 -8.28
N GLU A 326 -2.10 0.81 -8.92
CA GLU A 326 -2.14 0.55 -10.38
C GLU A 326 -3.33 -0.32 -10.76
N THR A 327 -3.73 -1.24 -9.88
CA THR A 327 -4.91 -2.08 -10.12
C THR A 327 -6.19 -1.26 -10.34
N VAL A 328 -6.26 -0.06 -9.77
CA VAL A 328 -7.42 0.86 -9.91
C VAL A 328 -7.15 2.09 -10.78
N GLY A 329 -6.01 2.13 -11.47
CA GLY A 329 -5.71 3.14 -12.48
C GLY A 329 -4.97 4.37 -11.99
N ILE A 330 -4.25 4.31 -10.86
CA ILE A 330 -3.33 5.37 -10.41
C ILE A 330 -1.89 4.82 -10.31
N GLY A 331 -0.98 5.51 -9.68
CA GLY A 331 0.42 5.10 -9.65
C GLY A 331 1.05 5.10 -11.04
N GLY A 332 1.67 4.01 -11.45
CA GLY A 332 2.28 3.84 -12.78
C GLY A 332 1.33 4.04 -13.96
N PHE A 333 0.02 3.92 -13.74
CA PHE A 333 -1.04 4.22 -14.72
C PHE A 333 -1.35 5.71 -14.85
N ALA A 334 -0.98 6.52 -13.87
CA ALA A 334 -1.22 7.96 -13.82
C ALA A 334 0.09 8.79 -13.80
N MET A 335 1.19 8.26 -14.32
CA MET A 335 2.49 8.96 -14.34
C MET A 335 2.42 10.31 -15.05
N ALA A 336 1.57 10.45 -16.06
CA ALA A 336 1.35 11.73 -16.76
C ALA A 336 0.75 12.82 -15.84
N ALA A 337 0.11 12.46 -14.72
CA ALA A 337 -0.32 13.43 -13.70
C ALA A 337 0.87 13.95 -12.86
N ALA A 338 1.95 13.18 -12.78
CA ALA A 338 3.12 13.47 -11.97
C ALA A 338 4.44 13.35 -12.78
N PRO A 339 4.66 14.13 -13.88
CA PRO A 339 5.81 13.94 -14.75
C PRO A 339 7.15 14.09 -14.01
N ALA A 340 7.18 14.80 -12.88
CA ALA A 340 8.37 14.93 -12.03
C ALA A 340 8.82 13.61 -11.38
N ILE A 341 8.01 12.52 -11.49
CA ILE A 341 8.38 11.17 -11.02
C ILE A 341 9.68 10.67 -11.68
N VAL A 342 9.98 11.11 -12.90
CA VAL A 342 11.21 10.74 -13.62
C VAL A 342 12.49 11.17 -12.90
N ASN A 343 12.43 12.19 -12.05
CA ASN A 343 13.57 12.56 -11.19
C ASN A 343 13.90 11.49 -10.14
N PHE A 344 12.98 10.58 -9.91
CA PHE A 344 13.08 9.55 -8.88
C PHE A 344 13.26 8.14 -9.47
N ILE A 345 12.59 7.87 -10.60
CA ILE A 345 12.66 6.56 -11.26
C ILE A 345 13.59 6.52 -12.48
N GLY A 346 14.07 7.66 -12.93
CA GLY A 346 14.84 7.82 -14.19
C GLY A 346 13.96 8.14 -15.39
N GLY A 347 14.61 8.53 -16.50
CA GLY A 347 13.94 8.91 -17.74
C GLY A 347 13.75 10.42 -17.90
N ASN A 348 12.82 10.82 -18.77
CA ASN A 348 12.45 12.21 -19.06
C ASN A 348 10.93 12.40 -18.92
N PRO A 349 10.42 13.65 -18.85
CA PRO A 349 8.98 13.89 -18.67
C PRO A 349 8.07 13.25 -19.74
N ALA A 350 8.54 13.09 -20.99
CA ALA A 350 7.77 12.43 -22.04
C ALA A 350 7.52 10.94 -21.71
N ASP A 351 8.47 10.27 -21.07
CA ASP A 351 8.36 8.86 -20.69
C ASP A 351 7.20 8.63 -19.71
N ALA A 352 6.84 9.63 -18.89
CA ALA A 352 5.69 9.57 -18.01
C ALA A 352 4.36 9.57 -18.77
N PHE A 353 4.28 10.35 -19.86
CA PHE A 353 3.12 10.36 -20.75
C PHE A 353 3.03 9.07 -21.55
N ASP A 354 4.14 8.58 -22.08
CA ASP A 354 4.20 7.31 -22.83
C ASP A 354 3.79 6.14 -21.95
N ALA A 355 4.23 6.11 -20.69
CA ALA A 355 3.82 5.10 -19.72
C ALA A 355 2.31 5.08 -19.52
N THR A 356 1.69 6.25 -19.29
CA THR A 356 0.24 6.35 -19.14
C THR A 356 -0.51 5.97 -20.42
N ASN A 357 -0.03 6.41 -21.58
CA ASN A 357 -0.63 6.09 -22.89
C ASN A 357 -0.60 4.58 -23.17
N GLU A 358 0.51 3.90 -22.85
CA GLU A 358 0.61 2.44 -23.02
C GLU A 358 -0.43 1.70 -22.17
N MET A 359 -0.79 2.20 -20.99
CA MET A 359 -1.76 1.55 -20.11
C MET A 359 -3.20 1.60 -20.62
N TYR A 360 -3.56 2.58 -21.47
CA TYR A 360 -4.87 2.55 -22.14
C TYR A 360 -5.03 1.36 -23.09
N GLU A 361 -3.93 0.82 -23.61
CA GLU A 361 -3.98 -0.34 -24.50
C GLU A 361 -4.49 -1.62 -23.82
N ILE A 362 -4.25 -1.75 -22.51
CA ILE A 362 -4.57 -2.96 -21.72
C ILE A 362 -5.76 -2.78 -20.78
N THR A 363 -6.37 -1.60 -20.76
CA THR A 363 -7.52 -1.29 -19.88
C THR A 363 -8.83 -1.18 -20.68
N VAL A 364 -9.96 -1.22 -20.00
CA VAL A 364 -11.30 -1.22 -20.62
C VAL A 364 -12.05 0.09 -20.45
N ALA A 365 -11.58 1.01 -19.61
CA ALA A 365 -12.25 2.29 -19.34
C ALA A 365 -11.25 3.40 -19.00
N GLU A 366 -11.73 4.64 -19.13
CA GLU A 366 -11.14 5.83 -18.57
C GLU A 366 -11.87 6.18 -17.27
N ASN A 367 -11.12 6.48 -16.22
CA ASN A 367 -11.70 6.74 -14.90
C ASN A 367 -12.42 8.11 -14.89
N ASN A 368 -13.65 8.13 -14.50
CA ASN A 368 -14.43 9.37 -14.44
C ASN A 368 -14.21 10.18 -13.15
N ASN A 369 -13.44 9.65 -12.19
CA ASN A 369 -13.12 10.34 -10.93
C ASN A 369 -11.65 10.79 -10.89
N PHE A 370 -10.77 10.09 -11.60
CA PHE A 370 -9.33 10.34 -11.63
C PHE A 370 -8.96 10.85 -13.01
N ASN A 371 -8.67 12.14 -13.13
CA ASN A 371 -8.28 12.75 -14.41
C ASN A 371 -6.92 13.43 -14.33
N ILE A 372 -6.30 13.53 -15.49
CA ILE A 372 -4.95 14.04 -15.68
C ILE A 372 -5.03 15.39 -16.37
N PRO A 373 -4.81 16.51 -15.67
CA PRO A 373 -4.90 17.85 -16.25
C PRO A 373 -4.00 18.04 -17.49
N ALA A 374 -2.77 17.50 -17.46
CA ALA A 374 -1.82 17.57 -18.56
C ALA A 374 -2.21 16.76 -19.81
N MET A 375 -3.29 15.98 -19.74
CA MET A 375 -3.88 15.22 -20.84
C MET A 375 -5.33 15.69 -21.11
N ASP A 376 -5.57 16.98 -21.07
CA ASP A 376 -6.88 17.59 -21.28
C ASP A 376 -7.97 17.00 -20.36
N PHE A 377 -7.62 16.71 -19.11
CA PHE A 377 -8.46 16.06 -18.09
C PHE A 377 -8.98 14.69 -18.51
N ARG A 378 -8.25 13.98 -19.38
CA ARG A 378 -8.55 12.60 -19.71
C ARG A 378 -8.51 11.75 -18.44
N GLY A 379 -9.49 10.83 -18.29
CA GLY A 379 -9.55 9.91 -17.17
C GLY A 379 -8.40 8.91 -17.20
N THR A 380 -7.86 8.51 -16.03
CA THR A 380 -6.77 7.52 -15.97
C THR A 380 -7.21 6.17 -16.53
N PRO A 381 -6.29 5.41 -17.18
CA PRO A 381 -6.60 4.08 -17.71
C PRO A 381 -6.96 3.13 -16.55
N THR A 382 -8.15 2.51 -16.62
CA THR A 382 -8.70 1.74 -15.49
C THR A 382 -9.34 0.45 -15.97
N GLY A 383 -9.20 -0.64 -15.17
CA GLY A 383 -9.75 -1.96 -15.48
C GLY A 383 -8.84 -2.76 -16.39
N ILE A 384 -7.75 -3.30 -15.86
CA ILE A 384 -6.77 -4.14 -16.57
C ILE A 384 -7.47 -5.42 -17.05
N ASP A 385 -7.51 -5.64 -18.35
CA ASP A 385 -8.10 -6.84 -18.97
C ASP A 385 -6.99 -7.84 -19.31
N VAL A 386 -7.00 -9.01 -18.67
CA VAL A 386 -6.05 -10.10 -18.91
C VAL A 386 -5.95 -10.46 -20.40
N ARG A 387 -7.07 -10.42 -21.14
CA ARG A 387 -7.09 -10.72 -22.57
C ARG A 387 -6.24 -9.74 -23.36
N LYS A 388 -6.42 -8.43 -23.09
CA LYS A 388 -5.67 -7.36 -23.76
C LYS A 388 -4.18 -7.40 -23.41
N VAL A 389 -3.85 -7.70 -22.14
CA VAL A 389 -2.45 -7.86 -21.69
C VAL A 389 -1.75 -8.93 -22.55
N VAL A 390 -2.36 -10.09 -22.68
CA VAL A 390 -1.77 -11.21 -23.42
C VAL A 390 -1.79 -10.95 -24.94
N GLU A 391 -2.91 -10.48 -25.50
CA GLU A 391 -3.07 -10.22 -26.94
C GLU A 391 -2.07 -9.17 -27.45
N LYS A 392 -1.90 -8.07 -26.70
CA LYS A 392 -1.03 -6.97 -27.08
C LYS A 392 0.42 -7.17 -26.66
N ASN A 393 0.69 -8.18 -25.85
CA ASN A 393 2.01 -8.41 -25.23
C ASN A 393 2.51 -7.18 -24.44
N ILE A 394 1.59 -6.49 -23.77
CA ILE A 394 1.86 -5.32 -22.92
C ILE A 394 1.47 -5.66 -21.49
N VAL A 395 2.40 -5.55 -20.54
CA VAL A 395 2.14 -5.75 -19.12
C VAL A 395 2.00 -4.42 -18.39
N PRO A 396 1.29 -4.37 -17.25
CA PRO A 396 1.21 -3.18 -16.41
C PRO A 396 2.57 -2.55 -16.12
N ARG A 397 2.64 -1.22 -16.11
CA ARG A 397 3.79 -0.48 -15.60
C ARG A 397 3.52 -0.07 -14.16
N ILE A 398 4.42 -0.41 -13.27
CA ILE A 398 4.31 -0.15 -11.84
C ILE A 398 5.51 0.69 -11.42
N ASN A 399 5.27 1.87 -10.86
CA ASN A 399 6.33 2.62 -10.23
C ASN A 399 6.43 2.20 -8.75
N THR A 400 7.63 1.98 -8.24
CA THR A 400 7.83 1.40 -6.91
C THR A 400 9.17 1.83 -6.31
N GLY A 401 9.25 1.82 -4.97
CA GLY A 401 10.52 1.87 -4.27
C GLY A 401 11.27 0.55 -4.41
N ILE A 402 12.58 0.60 -4.42
CA ILE A 402 13.46 -0.58 -4.46
C ILE A 402 13.93 -0.88 -3.04
N ALA A 403 13.53 -2.03 -2.49
CA ALA A 403 14.01 -2.50 -1.19
C ALA A 403 15.39 -3.15 -1.33
N HIS A 404 16.24 -3.03 -0.30
CA HIS A 404 17.45 -3.83 -0.20
C HIS A 404 17.12 -5.30 0.02
N LYS A 405 17.90 -6.21 -0.55
CA LYS A 405 17.71 -7.68 -0.38
C LYS A 405 17.96 -8.18 1.04
N GLU A 406 18.80 -7.48 1.80
CA GLU A 406 19.05 -7.78 3.21
C GLU A 406 18.04 -7.01 4.10
N ALA A 407 17.53 -7.72 5.12
CA ALA A 407 16.60 -7.15 6.08
C ALA A 407 17.16 -5.92 6.80
N GLY A 408 16.34 -4.91 7.02
CA GLY A 408 16.66 -3.78 7.89
C GLY A 408 17.47 -2.66 7.28
N ILE A 409 17.92 -2.77 6.03
CA ILE A 409 18.67 -1.68 5.38
C ILE A 409 17.73 -0.58 4.87
N GLY A 410 16.58 -0.96 4.33
CA GLY A 410 15.57 -0.01 3.88
C GLY A 410 15.45 0.13 2.37
N GLN A 411 14.98 1.29 1.92
CA GLN A 411 14.86 1.61 0.51
C GLN A 411 16.22 2.02 -0.06
N VAL A 412 16.56 1.48 -1.22
CA VAL A 412 17.85 1.73 -1.89
C VAL A 412 17.72 2.41 -3.25
N GLY A 413 16.50 2.69 -3.67
CA GLY A 413 16.22 3.36 -4.92
C GLY A 413 14.74 3.41 -5.23
N ALA A 414 14.42 3.82 -6.44
CA ALA A 414 13.07 3.72 -7.00
C ALA A 414 13.14 3.47 -8.51
N GLY A 415 12.11 2.85 -9.05
CA GLY A 415 12.09 2.48 -10.45
C GLY A 415 10.73 2.03 -10.93
N ILE A 416 10.74 1.45 -12.12
CA ILE A 416 9.58 0.80 -12.72
C ILE A 416 9.80 -0.71 -12.69
N VAL A 417 8.77 -1.44 -12.31
CA VAL A 417 8.71 -2.89 -12.48
C VAL A 417 7.60 -3.26 -13.46
N LYS A 418 7.88 -4.25 -14.27
CA LYS A 418 6.91 -4.90 -15.15
C LYS A 418 6.62 -6.28 -14.57
N PRO A 419 5.36 -6.63 -14.29
CA PRO A 419 5.02 -7.95 -13.79
C PRO A 419 5.30 -9.03 -14.85
N PRO A 420 5.59 -10.28 -14.43
CA PRO A 420 5.78 -11.39 -15.36
C PRO A 420 4.53 -11.67 -16.22
N MET A 421 4.71 -11.86 -17.53
CA MET A 421 3.62 -12.15 -18.46
C MET A 421 2.95 -13.50 -18.17
N GLU A 422 3.70 -14.45 -17.63
CA GLU A 422 3.26 -15.83 -17.38
C GLU A 422 1.99 -15.89 -16.53
N MET A 423 1.85 -15.00 -15.55
CA MET A 423 0.66 -14.94 -14.69
C MET A 423 -0.61 -14.62 -15.47
N PHE A 424 -0.52 -13.69 -16.43
CA PHE A 424 -1.65 -13.29 -17.27
C PHE A 424 -2.01 -14.41 -18.25
N VAL A 425 -1.02 -15.10 -18.80
CA VAL A 425 -1.22 -16.26 -19.67
C VAL A 425 -1.91 -17.40 -18.92
N GLU A 426 -1.47 -17.71 -17.69
CA GLU A 426 -2.10 -18.76 -16.87
C GLU A 426 -3.52 -18.37 -16.45
N ALA A 427 -3.75 -17.10 -16.12
CA ALA A 427 -5.10 -16.60 -15.83
C ALA A 427 -6.01 -16.72 -17.06
N LEU A 428 -5.52 -16.37 -18.25
CA LEU A 428 -6.29 -16.49 -19.49
C LEU A 428 -6.63 -17.95 -19.82
N LYS A 429 -5.71 -18.90 -19.61
CA LYS A 429 -5.96 -20.34 -19.76
C LYS A 429 -7.04 -20.84 -18.80
N GLU A 430 -7.06 -20.33 -17.57
CA GLU A 430 -8.10 -20.70 -16.59
C GLU A 430 -9.47 -20.18 -16.99
N LEU A 431 -9.53 -18.93 -17.46
CA LEU A 431 -10.76 -18.30 -17.92
C LEU A 431 -11.34 -18.93 -19.20
N ALA A 432 -10.55 -19.72 -19.93
CA ALA A 432 -10.97 -20.43 -21.13
C ALA A 432 -11.58 -21.83 -20.86
N LYS A 433 -11.50 -22.31 -19.62
CA LYS A 433 -12.13 -23.57 -19.17
C LYS A 433 -13.62 -23.38 -18.91
#